data_3a556cc358483116f3f169b2a4a15393
#
_entry.id   3a556cc358483116f3f169b2a4a15393
#
_cell.length_a   1.000
_cell.length_b   1.000
_cell.length_c   1.000
_cell.angle_alpha   90.00
_cell.angle_beta   90.00
_cell.angle_gamma   90.00
#
_symmetry.space_group_name_H-M   'P 1'
#
loop_
_entity.id
_entity.type
_entity.pdbx_description
1 polymer ?
#
loop_
_entity_poly.entity_id
_entity_poly.type
_entity_poly.pdbx_seq_one_letter_code
_entity_poly.pdbx_strand_id
1 'polypeptide(L)' 'VYKRQVEEDIKKKEILNILEKFLSDLKAGDRDIFVRRYWYMDNIKDIAKRHGCSETKIKSSLFRSRNKLWEEVKEII' A
#
# COMPACT_ATOMS: atom_id res chain seq x y z
N VAL A 1 3.31 30.59 -5.92
CA VAL A 1 2.17 29.68 -6.18
C VAL A 1 2.52 28.68 -7.26
N TYR A 2 3.05 29.14 -8.38
CA TYR A 2 3.43 28.29 -9.51
C TYR A 2 4.54 27.29 -9.15
N LYS A 3 5.60 27.73 -8.50
CA LYS A 3 6.72 26.87 -8.05
C LYS A 3 6.25 25.79 -7.08
N ARG A 4 5.38 26.19 -6.16
CA ARG A 4 4.84 25.28 -5.14
C ARG A 4 4.00 24.15 -5.78
N GLN A 5 3.23 24.49 -6.79
CA GLN A 5 2.40 23.53 -7.53
C GLN A 5 3.26 22.50 -8.29
N VAL A 6 4.33 22.96 -8.93
CA VAL A 6 5.29 22.09 -9.63
C VAL A 6 5.99 21.12 -8.66
N GLU A 7 6.41 21.62 -7.49
CA GLU A 7 7.05 20.81 -6.47
C GLU A 7 6.10 19.74 -5.91
N GLU A 8 4.84 20.09 -5.69
CA GLU A 8 3.80 19.15 -5.25
C GLU A 8 3.54 18.06 -6.31
N ASP A 9 3.51 18.42 -7.58
CA ASP A 9 3.31 17.49 -8.68
C ASP A 9 4.49 16.52 -8.82
N ILE A 10 5.71 16.98 -8.64
CA ILE A 10 6.92 16.14 -8.64
C ILE A 10 6.86 15.15 -7.48
N LYS A 11 6.51 15.59 -6.28
CA LYS A 11 6.37 14.71 -5.11
C LYS A 11 5.29 13.65 -5.33
N LYS A 12 4.16 14.04 -5.91
CA LYS A 12 3.09 13.09 -6.26
C LYS A 12 3.57 12.02 -7.22
N LYS A 13 4.31 12.39 -8.24
CA LYS A 13 4.89 11.45 -9.20
C LYS A 13 5.86 10.48 -8.53
N GLU A 14 6.73 10.98 -7.66
CA GLU A 14 7.68 10.16 -6.91
C GLU A 14 6.96 9.15 -6.03
N ILE A 15 5.95 9.58 -5.30
CA ILE A 15 5.14 8.71 -4.44
C ILE A 15 4.41 7.64 -5.26
N LEU A 16 3.81 8.02 -6.39
CA LEU A 16 3.13 7.08 -7.27
C LEU A 16 4.09 6.04 -7.85
N ASN A 17 5.29 6.44 -8.25
CA ASN A 17 6.31 5.52 -8.74
C ASN A 17 6.76 4.53 -7.67
N ILE A 18 6.94 5.01 -6.44
CA ILE A 18 7.29 4.16 -5.30
C ILE A 18 6.16 3.18 -5.00
N LEU A 19 4.91 3.64 -5.00
CA LEU A 19 3.75 2.80 -4.76
C LEU A 19 3.62 1.71 -5.81
N GLU A 20 3.79 2.05 -7.09
CA GLU A 20 3.76 1.11 -8.20
C GLU A 20 4.82 0.03 -8.05
N LYS A 21 6.05 0.42 -7.77
CA LYS A 21 7.16 -0.49 -7.53
C LYS A 21 6.89 -1.36 -6.29
N PHE A 22 6.42 -0.75 -5.20
CA PHE A 22 6.08 -1.45 -3.97
C PHE A 22 5.05 -2.56 -4.23
N LEU A 23 3.98 -2.25 -4.93
CA LEU A 23 2.94 -3.23 -5.27
C LEU A 23 3.48 -4.35 -6.16
N SER A 24 4.33 -4.01 -7.14
CA SER A 24 4.96 -4.99 -8.03
C SER A 24 5.88 -5.95 -7.27
N ASP A 25 6.57 -5.46 -6.25
CA ASP A 25 7.52 -6.25 -5.45
C ASP A 25 6.83 -7.14 -4.41
N LEU A 26 5.58 -6.88 -4.07
CA LEU A 26 4.82 -7.71 -3.15
C LEU A 26 4.48 -9.07 -3.79
N LYS A 27 4.45 -10.11 -2.97
CA LYS A 27 3.91 -11.41 -3.38
C LYS A 27 2.43 -11.24 -3.75
N ALA A 28 1.94 -12.07 -4.66
CA ALA A 28 0.57 -11.96 -5.17
C ALA A 28 -0.49 -11.94 -4.07
N GLY A 29 -0.35 -12.77 -3.05
CA GLY A 29 -1.28 -12.80 -1.90
C GLY A 29 -1.28 -11.51 -1.11
N ASP A 30 -0.10 -11.01 -0.75
CA ASP A 30 0.05 -9.76 0.00
C ASP A 30 -0.43 -8.55 -0.80
N ARG A 31 -0.19 -8.56 -2.09
CA ARG A 31 -0.68 -7.53 -3.02
C ARG A 31 -2.22 -7.50 -3.04
N ASP A 32 -2.85 -8.64 -3.19
CA ASP A 32 -4.32 -8.75 -3.19
C ASP A 32 -4.91 -8.23 -1.87
N ILE A 33 -4.32 -8.63 -0.74
CA ILE A 33 -4.75 -8.17 0.58
C ILE A 33 -4.64 -6.65 0.69
N PHE A 34 -3.51 -6.08 0.29
CA PHE A 34 -3.27 -4.64 0.37
C PHE A 34 -4.25 -3.86 -0.51
N VAL A 35 -4.42 -4.28 -1.77
CA VAL A 35 -5.33 -3.62 -2.71
C VAL A 35 -6.78 -3.75 -2.26
N ARG A 36 -7.19 -4.91 -1.78
CA ARG A 36 -8.55 -5.12 -1.25
C ARG A 36 -8.86 -4.20 -0.09
N ARG A 37 -7.91 -4.03 0.82
CA ARG A 37 -8.10 -3.19 2.01
C ARG A 37 -8.14 -1.70 1.68
N TYR A 38 -7.22 -1.24 0.86
CA TYR A 38 -7.01 0.20 0.65
C TYR A 38 -7.65 0.78 -0.61
N TRP A 39 -7.85 -0.01 -1.63
CA TRP A 39 -8.53 0.43 -2.86
C TRP A 39 -10.00 0.09 -2.87
N TYR A 40 -10.33 -1.16 -2.58
CA TYR A 40 -11.71 -1.62 -2.59
C TYR A 40 -12.43 -1.41 -1.26
N MET A 41 -11.70 -1.00 -0.23
CA MET A 41 -12.24 -0.75 1.11
C MET A 41 -12.93 -1.98 1.72
N ASP A 42 -12.48 -3.17 1.36
CA ASP A 42 -13.00 -4.41 1.92
C ASP A 42 -12.65 -4.48 3.41
N ASN A 43 -13.54 -5.04 4.22
CA ASN A 43 -13.23 -5.26 5.62
C ASN A 43 -12.32 -6.50 5.80
N ILE A 44 -11.62 -6.54 6.94
CA ILE A 44 -10.64 -7.59 7.22
C ILE A 44 -11.28 -8.99 7.23
N LYS A 45 -12.50 -9.09 7.72
CA LYS A 45 -13.25 -10.34 7.77
C LYS A 45 -13.47 -10.92 6.37
N ASP A 46 -13.88 -10.10 5.42
CA ASP A 46 -14.12 -10.50 4.03
C ASP A 46 -12.83 -10.89 3.32
N ILE A 47 -11.75 -10.14 3.56
CA ILE A 47 -10.43 -10.46 3.01
C ILE A 47 -9.95 -11.82 3.55
N ALA A 48 -10.13 -12.07 4.84
CA ALA A 48 -9.77 -13.34 5.48
C ALA A 48 -10.55 -14.52 4.86
N LYS A 49 -11.83 -14.35 4.63
CA LYS A 49 -12.66 -15.34 3.93
C LYS A 49 -12.15 -15.63 2.52
N ARG A 50 -11.84 -14.60 1.78
CA ARG A 50 -11.31 -14.69 0.41
C ARG A 50 -10.01 -15.50 0.37
N HIS A 51 -9.14 -15.30 1.35
CA HIS A 51 -7.84 -15.97 1.41
C HIS A 51 -7.86 -17.27 2.21
N GLY A 52 -9.00 -17.63 2.80
CA GLY A 52 -9.13 -18.86 3.58
C GLY A 52 -8.22 -18.87 4.81
N CYS A 53 -8.05 -17.73 5.47
CA CYS A 53 -7.16 -17.60 6.63
C CYS A 53 -7.81 -16.77 7.74
N SER A 54 -7.13 -16.63 8.87
CA SER A 54 -7.61 -15.87 10.02
C SER A 54 -7.49 -14.35 9.78
N GLU A 55 -8.31 -13.58 10.48
CA GLU A 55 -8.21 -12.11 10.47
C GLU A 55 -6.87 -11.61 10.99
N THR A 56 -6.30 -12.30 11.99
CA THR A 56 -4.98 -12.00 12.53
C THR A 56 -3.90 -12.10 11.45
N LYS A 57 -3.98 -13.10 10.60
CA LYS A 57 -3.03 -13.28 9.49
C LYS A 57 -3.14 -12.13 8.48
N ILE A 58 -4.35 -11.68 8.19
CA ILE A 58 -4.57 -10.52 7.31
C ILE A 58 -3.99 -9.24 7.94
N LYS A 59 -4.25 -8.99 9.22
CA LYS A 59 -3.70 -7.84 9.95
C LYS A 59 -2.19 -7.85 9.94
N SER A 60 -1.56 -9.02 10.12
CA SER A 60 -0.10 -9.16 10.09
C SER A 60 0.47 -8.85 8.71
N SER A 61 -0.17 -9.32 7.65
CA SER A 61 0.20 -9.02 6.27
C SER A 61 0.15 -7.50 6.01
N LEU A 62 -0.94 -6.86 6.39
CA LEU A 62 -1.11 -5.41 6.23
C LEU A 62 -0.09 -4.62 7.02
N PHE A 63 0.21 -5.04 8.24
CA PHE A 63 1.21 -4.39 9.09
C PHE A 63 2.60 -4.43 8.43
N ARG A 64 3.03 -5.60 7.94
CA ARG A 64 4.31 -5.75 7.26
C ARG A 64 4.37 -4.93 5.96
N SER A 65 3.29 -4.95 5.19
CA SER A 65 3.22 -4.19 3.92
C SER A 65 3.28 -2.68 4.16
N ARG A 66 2.54 -2.19 5.15
CA ARG A 66 2.56 -0.76 5.52
C ARG A 66 3.94 -0.31 5.99
N ASN A 67 4.61 -1.12 6.81
CA ASN A 67 5.95 -0.78 7.29
C ASN A 67 6.96 -0.74 6.14
N LYS A 68 6.88 -1.68 5.22
CA LYS A 68 7.72 -1.71 4.02
C LYS A 68 7.51 -0.47 3.16
N LEU A 69 6.25 -0.10 2.94
CA LEU A 69 5.93 1.10 2.17
C LEU A 69 6.42 2.36 2.86
N TRP A 70 6.22 2.46 4.18
CA TRP A 70 6.68 3.59 4.98
C TRP A 70 8.20 3.80 4.86
N GLU A 71 8.98 2.71 4.93
CA GLU A 71 10.44 2.78 4.76
C GLU A 71 10.85 3.36 3.41
N GLU A 72 10.07 3.13 2.37
CA GLU A 72 10.34 3.65 1.03
C GLU A 72 9.92 5.11 0.83
N VAL A 73 8.88 5.58 1.52
CA VAL A 73 8.33 6.94 1.33
C VAL A 73 8.74 7.95 2.38
N LYS A 74 9.23 7.53 3.54
CA LYS A 74 9.51 8.44 4.67
C LYS A 74 10.49 9.57 4.37
N GLU A 75 11.43 9.35 3.46
CA GLU A 75 12.41 10.36 3.06
C GLU A 75 11.85 11.40 2.09
N ILE A 76 10.71 11.10 1.46
CA ILE A 76 10.06 12.01 0.51
C ILE A 76 9.04 12.88 1.23
N ILE A 77 8.39 12.33 2.24
CA ILE A 77 7.41 13.01 3.05
C ILE A 77 8.12 13.78 4.17
#